data_639747a8e56e7e2595d186e2c312d4a7
#
_entry.id   639747a8e56e7e2595d186e2c312d4a7
#
_cell.length_a   1.000
_cell.length_b   1.000
_cell.length_c   1.000
_cell.angle_alpha   90.00
_cell.angle_beta   90.00
_cell.angle_gamma   90.00
#
_symmetry.space_group_name_H-M   'P 1'
#
loop_
_entity.id
_entity.type
_entity.pdbx_description
1 polymer ?
#
loop_
_entity_poly.entity_id
_entity_poly.type
_entity_poly.pdbx_seq_one_letter_code
_entity_poly.pdbx_strand_id
1 'polypeptide(L)'
;VDTLRGPNGERPSVDLEQRDLRLNLVVRANKAGATKALLSVDLGGGPLHRRGWRLEQGEAPLKENLAAAVLLRGGWPQLYADGGALLDPMCGSGTLLIEGALMAADVAPGLQRDGGSLQTPSRWRGFDPLQWRALVDEAQRR
;
A
#
# COMPACT_ATOMS: atom_id res chain seq x y z
N VAL A 1 4.99 -16.54 -22.62
CA VAL A 1 3.53 -16.74 -22.42
C VAL A 1 3.11 -18.10 -22.99
N ASP A 2 3.61 -18.49 -24.19
CA ASP A 2 3.22 -19.76 -24.80
C ASP A 2 3.79 -21.00 -24.09
N THR A 3 4.83 -20.86 -23.28
CA THR A 3 5.40 -21.92 -22.43
C THR A 3 4.60 -22.18 -21.15
N LEU A 4 3.63 -21.32 -20.81
CA LEU A 4 2.81 -21.42 -19.62
C LEU A 4 1.36 -21.86 -19.93
N ARG A 5 1.16 -22.55 -21.04
CA ARG A 5 -0.16 -23.11 -21.36
C ARG A 5 -0.49 -24.23 -20.38
N GLY A 6 -1.72 -24.23 -19.91
CA GLY A 6 -2.28 -25.33 -19.11
C GLY A 6 -2.32 -26.66 -19.87
N PRO A 7 -2.68 -27.76 -19.19
CA PRO A 7 -2.75 -29.09 -19.78
C PRO A 7 -3.62 -29.17 -21.05
N ASN A 8 -4.61 -28.28 -21.15
CA ASN A 8 -5.54 -28.18 -22.29
C ASN A 8 -5.10 -27.18 -23.36
N GLY A 9 -3.87 -26.66 -23.29
CA GLY A 9 -3.35 -25.68 -24.26
C GLY A 9 -3.88 -24.28 -24.06
N GLU A 10 -4.66 -24.01 -23.00
CA GLU A 10 -5.24 -22.70 -22.70
C GLU A 10 -4.19 -21.74 -22.18
N ARG A 11 -4.30 -20.48 -22.58
CA ARG A 11 -3.48 -19.39 -22.04
C ARG A 11 -4.04 -18.93 -20.69
N PRO A 12 -3.20 -18.40 -19.77
CA PRO A 12 -3.70 -17.70 -18.59
C PRO A 12 -4.67 -16.60 -19.02
N SER A 13 -5.84 -16.54 -18.40
CA SER A 13 -6.84 -15.49 -18.66
C SER A 13 -6.38 -14.15 -18.07
N VAL A 14 -6.84 -13.06 -18.67
CA VAL A 14 -6.65 -11.71 -18.12
C VAL A 14 -7.99 -11.26 -17.55
N ASP A 15 -8.00 -11.05 -16.23
CA ASP A 15 -9.15 -10.50 -15.52
C ASP A 15 -8.73 -9.17 -14.88
N LEU A 16 -9.46 -8.09 -15.21
CA LEU A 16 -9.16 -6.75 -14.73
C LEU A 16 -9.81 -6.45 -13.36
N GLU A 17 -10.84 -7.21 -13.00
CA GLU A 17 -11.62 -7.00 -11.78
C GLU A 17 -11.23 -8.00 -10.69
N GLN A 18 -11.20 -9.30 -11.03
CA GLN A 18 -10.94 -10.40 -10.09
C GLN A 18 -9.62 -11.13 -10.38
N ARG A 19 -8.57 -10.36 -10.56
CA ARG A 19 -7.23 -10.88 -10.88
C ARG A 19 -6.61 -11.65 -9.71
N ASP A 20 -5.97 -12.77 -10.03
CA ASP A 20 -5.18 -13.53 -9.05
C ASP A 20 -3.83 -12.85 -8.79
N LEU A 21 -3.25 -12.23 -9.82
CA LEU A 21 -1.96 -11.57 -9.78
C LEU A 21 -1.98 -10.29 -10.61
N ARG A 22 -1.58 -9.18 -10.00
CA ARG A 22 -1.42 -7.91 -10.70
C ARG A 22 0.04 -7.71 -11.10
N LEU A 23 0.27 -7.61 -12.40
CA LEU A 23 1.59 -7.31 -12.97
C LEU A 23 1.62 -5.85 -13.46
N ASN A 24 2.68 -5.13 -13.11
CA ASN A 24 2.95 -3.80 -13.63
C ASN A 24 4.18 -3.85 -14.53
N LEU A 25 4.03 -3.39 -15.77
CA LEU A 25 5.14 -3.24 -16.72
C LEU A 25 5.38 -1.74 -16.95
N VAL A 26 6.58 -1.30 -16.61
CA VAL A 26 7.04 0.06 -16.89
C VAL A 26 8.12 0.02 -17.96
N VAL A 27 7.86 0.63 -19.11
CA VAL A 27 8.82 0.72 -20.20
C VAL A 27 9.32 2.16 -20.28
N ARG A 28 10.63 2.34 -20.22
CA ARG A 28 11.29 3.67 -20.33
C ARG A 28 12.33 3.63 -21.41
N ALA A 29 12.28 4.56 -22.34
CA ALA A 29 13.36 4.81 -23.28
C ALA A 29 14.30 5.87 -22.67
N ASN A 30 15.61 5.66 -22.78
CA ASN A 30 16.58 6.69 -22.45
C ASN A 30 16.84 7.60 -23.68
N LYS A 31 17.57 8.72 -23.44
CA LYS A 31 17.90 9.68 -24.53
C LYS A 31 18.81 9.06 -25.61
N ALA A 32 19.46 7.93 -25.34
CA ALA A 32 20.30 7.21 -26.30
C ALA A 32 19.54 6.11 -27.06
N GLY A 33 18.21 6.04 -26.95
CA GLY A 33 17.35 5.08 -27.65
C GLY A 33 17.30 3.69 -27.04
N ALA A 34 18.04 3.42 -25.95
CA ALA A 34 17.93 2.12 -25.26
C ALA A 34 16.64 2.06 -24.44
N THR A 35 15.90 0.97 -24.57
CA THR A 35 14.65 0.73 -23.86
C THR A 35 14.90 -0.17 -22.66
N LYS A 36 14.46 0.28 -21.48
CA LYS A 36 14.47 -0.51 -20.24
C LYS A 36 13.03 -0.85 -19.86
N ALA A 37 12.76 -2.14 -19.66
CA ALA A 37 11.49 -2.64 -19.15
C ALA A 37 11.67 -3.12 -17.71
N LEU A 38 10.77 -2.69 -16.81
CA LEU A 38 10.70 -3.15 -15.43
C LEU A 38 9.36 -3.85 -15.24
N LEU A 39 9.39 -5.14 -14.96
CA LEU A 39 8.23 -5.94 -14.59
C LEU A 39 8.18 -6.07 -13.06
N SER A 40 7.04 -5.74 -12.48
CA SER A 40 6.82 -5.81 -11.03
C SER A 40 5.52 -6.56 -10.73
N VAL A 41 5.52 -7.29 -9.63
CA VAL A 41 4.34 -7.94 -9.05
C VAL A 41 3.79 -7.03 -7.96
N ASP A 42 2.49 -6.72 -8.00
CA ASP A 42 1.81 -5.95 -6.96
C ASP A 42 1.44 -6.87 -5.80
N LEU A 43 2.12 -6.71 -4.67
CA LEU A 43 1.87 -7.50 -3.45
C LEU A 43 0.81 -6.87 -2.55
N GLY A 44 0.48 -5.59 -2.74
CA GLY A 44 -0.29 -4.78 -1.79
C GLY A 44 -1.75 -4.55 -2.14
N GLY A 45 -2.20 -4.98 -3.31
CA GLY A 45 -3.61 -4.91 -3.72
C GLY A 45 -4.16 -3.49 -3.91
N GLY A 46 -3.33 -2.48 -4.21
CA GLY A 46 -3.82 -1.15 -4.52
C GLY A 46 -3.00 0.01 -3.95
N PRO A 47 -3.47 1.26 -4.13
CA PRO A 47 -2.71 2.44 -3.76
C PRO A 47 -2.52 2.56 -2.24
N LEU A 48 -1.27 2.61 -1.77
CA LEU A 48 -0.94 2.68 -0.34
C LEU A 48 -1.37 3.98 0.35
N HIS A 49 -1.70 5.03 -0.41
CA HIS A 49 -2.20 6.28 0.16
C HIS A 49 -3.68 6.22 0.55
N ARG A 50 -4.45 5.25 0.06
CA ARG A 50 -5.84 5.07 0.47
C ARG A 50 -5.89 4.32 1.80
N ARG A 51 -5.87 5.07 2.91
CA ARG A 51 -5.91 4.50 4.27
C ARG A 51 -7.32 4.11 4.74
N GLY A 52 -8.36 4.70 4.13
CA GLY A 52 -9.76 4.51 4.52
C GLY A 52 -10.32 5.57 5.46
N TRP A 53 -9.48 6.39 6.10
CA TRP A 53 -9.93 7.41 7.05
C TRP A 53 -10.35 8.74 6.42
N ARG A 54 -9.94 9.01 5.16
CA ARG A 54 -10.24 10.28 4.49
C ARG A 54 -11.68 10.28 3.97
N LEU A 55 -12.51 11.13 4.52
CA LEU A 55 -13.92 11.31 4.13
C LEU A 55 -14.06 12.34 3.02
N GLU A 56 -13.28 13.43 3.07
CA GLU A 56 -13.33 14.54 2.13
C GLU A 56 -11.95 14.81 1.54
N GLN A 57 -11.91 15.22 0.27
CA GLN A 57 -10.69 15.63 -0.41
C GLN A 57 -10.78 17.13 -0.69
N GLY A 58 -9.79 17.89 -0.19
CA GLY A 58 -9.59 19.27 -0.63
C GLY A 58 -9.06 19.34 -2.07
N GLU A 59 -8.89 20.56 -2.59
CA GLU A 59 -8.42 20.78 -3.98
C GLU A 59 -7.03 20.18 -4.25
N ALA A 60 -6.12 20.16 -3.25
CA ALA A 60 -4.76 19.65 -3.37
C ALA A 60 -4.34 18.84 -2.13
N PRO A 61 -4.92 17.66 -1.90
CA PRO A 61 -4.62 16.86 -0.71
C PRO A 61 -3.22 16.28 -0.74
N LEU A 62 -2.49 16.38 0.38
CA LEU A 62 -1.27 15.63 0.59
C LEU A 62 -1.63 14.13 0.64
N LYS A 63 -0.91 13.30 -0.12
CA LYS A 63 -1.09 11.85 -0.08
C LYS A 63 -0.59 11.30 1.26
N GLU A 64 -1.33 10.40 1.86
CA GLU A 64 -1.07 9.79 3.16
C GLU A 64 0.30 9.10 3.22
N ASN A 65 0.65 8.34 2.20
CA ASN A 65 1.97 7.69 2.12
C ASN A 65 3.13 8.68 1.99
N LEU A 66 2.90 9.87 1.39
CA LEU A 66 3.89 10.93 1.35
C LEU A 66 4.02 11.61 2.71
N ALA A 67 2.89 11.89 3.39
CA ALA A 67 2.90 12.40 4.76
C ALA A 67 3.67 11.46 5.71
N ALA A 68 3.39 10.15 5.63
CA ALA A 68 4.12 9.13 6.37
C ALA A 68 5.63 9.17 6.09
N ALA A 69 6.02 9.28 4.82
CA ALA A 69 7.44 9.37 4.44
C ALA A 69 8.12 10.63 5.00
N VAL A 70 7.43 11.77 5.01
CA VAL A 70 7.94 13.03 5.60
C VAL A 70 8.14 12.86 7.12
N LEU A 71 7.16 12.29 7.82
CA LEU A 71 7.24 12.04 9.26
C LEU A 71 8.38 11.09 9.62
N LEU A 72 8.52 10.00 8.89
CA LEU A 72 9.64 9.06 9.06
C LEU A 72 10.99 9.74 8.79
N ARG A 73 11.08 10.54 7.74
CA ARG A 73 12.30 11.29 7.41
C ARG A 73 12.62 12.35 8.45
N GLY A 74 11.61 12.96 9.07
CA GLY A 74 11.71 13.90 10.19
C GLY A 74 12.03 13.26 11.54
N GLY A 75 12.10 11.92 11.62
CA GLY A 75 12.40 11.20 12.86
C GLY A 75 11.22 11.14 13.84
N TRP A 76 9.99 11.33 13.37
CA TRP A 76 8.82 11.38 14.24
C TRP A 76 8.67 10.19 15.20
N PRO A 77 8.88 8.93 14.81
CA PRO A 77 8.76 7.82 15.75
C PRO A 77 9.67 7.95 16.97
N GLN A 78 10.91 8.39 16.77
CA GLN A 78 11.85 8.62 17.87
C GLN A 78 11.45 9.84 18.70
N LEU A 79 11.10 10.95 18.04
CA LEU A 79 10.66 12.17 18.74
C LEU A 79 9.44 11.91 19.62
N TYR A 80 8.47 11.15 19.13
CA TYR A 80 7.29 10.75 19.89
C TYR A 80 7.67 9.86 21.09
N ALA A 81 8.54 8.85 20.89
CA ALA A 81 9.00 7.96 21.95
C ALA A 81 9.71 8.73 23.07
N ASP A 82 10.38 9.82 22.75
CA ASP A 82 11.05 10.73 23.69
C ASP A 82 10.10 11.78 24.31
N GLY A 83 8.79 11.67 24.08
CA GLY A 83 7.77 12.59 24.62
C GLY A 83 7.61 13.87 23.82
N GLY A 84 8.13 13.94 22.60
CA GLY A 84 7.98 15.09 21.71
C GLY A 84 6.55 15.28 21.19
N ALA A 85 6.26 16.50 20.72
CA ALA A 85 4.96 16.87 20.13
C ALA A 85 5.10 17.15 18.64
N LEU A 86 4.03 16.92 17.88
CA LEU A 86 3.91 17.27 16.47
C LEU A 86 3.02 18.50 16.33
N LEU A 87 3.54 19.53 15.68
CA LEU A 87 2.80 20.76 15.37
C LEU A 87 2.83 21.00 13.86
N ASP A 88 1.67 21.20 13.28
CA ASP A 88 1.52 21.58 11.87
C ASP A 88 0.70 22.89 11.77
N PRO A 89 1.36 24.05 11.65
CA PRO A 89 0.70 25.35 11.61
C PRO A 89 -0.07 25.62 10.30
N MET A 90 0.11 24.77 9.29
CA MET A 90 -0.56 24.87 7.98
C MET A 90 -1.21 23.53 7.58
N CYS A 91 -1.88 22.91 8.54
CA CYS A 91 -2.30 21.50 8.48
C CYS A 91 -3.27 21.15 7.33
N GLY A 92 -3.98 22.12 6.77
CA GLY A 92 -5.02 21.84 5.78
C GLY A 92 -6.05 20.83 6.32
N SER A 93 -6.20 19.68 5.64
CA SER A 93 -7.05 18.57 6.12
C SER A 93 -6.41 17.70 7.21
N GLY A 94 -5.30 18.12 7.80
CA GLY A 94 -4.64 17.44 8.91
C GLY A 94 -3.90 16.14 8.54
N THR A 95 -3.57 15.92 7.29
CA THR A 95 -2.97 14.64 6.83
C THR A 95 -1.70 14.27 7.59
N LEU A 96 -0.79 15.23 7.82
CA LEU A 96 0.44 14.98 8.62
C LEU A 96 0.11 14.63 10.06
N LEU A 97 -0.82 15.35 10.68
CA LEU A 97 -1.22 15.14 12.08
C LEU A 97 -1.90 13.77 12.25
N ILE A 98 -2.78 13.38 11.32
CA ILE A 98 -3.47 12.09 11.37
C ILE A 98 -2.48 10.94 11.17
N GLU A 99 -1.60 11.01 10.16
CA GLU A 99 -0.57 9.98 9.95
C GLU A 99 0.41 9.92 11.14
N GLY A 100 0.76 11.07 11.73
CA GLY A 100 1.58 11.11 12.94
C GLY A 100 0.92 10.48 14.15
N ALA A 101 -0.38 10.70 14.34
CA ALA A 101 -1.16 10.07 15.41
C ALA A 101 -1.29 8.55 15.21
N LEU A 102 -1.55 8.10 13.96
CA LEU A 102 -1.60 6.67 13.63
C LEU A 102 -0.27 5.96 13.87
N MET A 103 0.85 6.62 13.56
CA MET A 103 2.18 6.09 13.88
C MET A 103 2.42 6.00 15.39
N ALA A 104 2.02 7.04 16.13
CA ALA A 104 2.18 7.07 17.58
C ALA A 104 1.31 6.01 18.29
N ALA A 105 0.14 5.72 17.74
CA ALA A 105 -0.76 4.67 18.23
C ALA A 105 -0.44 3.26 17.69
N ASP A 106 0.66 3.09 16.96
CA ASP A 106 1.07 1.82 16.30
C ASP A 106 -0.02 1.19 15.42
N VAL A 107 -0.87 2.02 14.80
CA VAL A 107 -1.98 1.54 13.95
C VAL A 107 -1.45 1.14 12.58
N ALA A 108 -1.60 -0.14 12.21
CA ALA A 108 -1.19 -0.64 10.92
C ALA A 108 -2.00 0.00 9.78
N PRO A 109 -1.36 0.70 8.82
CA PRO A 109 -2.04 1.52 7.81
C PRO A 109 -2.87 0.71 6.80
N GLY A 110 -2.76 -0.61 6.80
CA GLY A 110 -3.51 -1.51 5.93
C GLY A 110 -4.89 -1.91 6.46
N LEU A 111 -5.12 -1.82 7.77
CA LEU A 111 -6.31 -2.39 8.43
C LEU A 111 -7.64 -1.75 8.01
N GLN A 112 -7.63 -0.45 7.67
CA GLN A 112 -8.83 0.32 7.34
C GLN A 112 -9.00 0.55 5.83
N ARG A 113 -8.11 0.01 5.00
CA ARG A 113 -8.17 0.21 3.56
C ARG A 113 -9.44 -0.42 2.98
N ASP A 114 -10.10 0.32 2.08
CA ASP A 114 -11.25 -0.14 1.30
C ASP A 114 -12.35 -0.82 2.17
N GLY A 115 -12.69 -0.21 3.30
CA GLY A 115 -13.73 -0.72 4.20
C GLY A 115 -13.33 -1.96 5.00
N GLY A 116 -12.02 -2.16 5.22
CA GLY A 116 -11.49 -3.32 5.96
C GLY A 116 -11.27 -4.56 5.09
N SER A 117 -11.54 -4.47 3.81
CA SER A 117 -11.17 -5.51 2.85
C SER A 117 -9.68 -5.41 2.56
N LEU A 118 -8.88 -6.08 3.36
CA LEU A 118 -7.49 -6.34 3.01
C LEU A 118 -7.49 -7.14 1.71
N GLN A 119 -7.06 -6.52 0.61
CA GLN A 119 -6.86 -7.26 -0.64
C GLN A 119 -5.72 -8.25 -0.42
N THR A 120 -6.12 -9.46 -0.07
CA THR A 120 -5.19 -10.53 0.27
C THR A 120 -4.65 -11.17 -1.00
N PRO A 121 -3.44 -11.70 -0.99
CA PRO A 121 -2.96 -12.60 -2.04
C PRO A 121 -3.61 -14.00 -1.93
N SER A 122 -4.89 -14.08 -1.54
CA SER A 122 -5.61 -15.30 -1.19
C SER A 122 -5.70 -16.32 -2.32
N ARG A 123 -5.55 -15.86 -3.56
CA ARG A 123 -5.52 -16.72 -4.76
C ARG A 123 -4.11 -17.18 -5.16
N TRP A 124 -3.09 -16.74 -4.44
CA TRP A 124 -1.73 -17.14 -4.76
C TRP A 124 -1.46 -18.57 -4.32
N ARG A 125 -0.74 -19.30 -5.15
CA ARG A 125 -0.29 -20.65 -4.82
C ARG A 125 0.61 -20.61 -3.58
N GLY A 126 0.28 -21.39 -2.55
CA GLY A 126 1.00 -21.39 -1.27
C GLY A 126 0.58 -20.31 -0.28
N PHE A 127 -0.53 -19.59 -0.55
CA PHE A 127 -1.12 -18.71 0.47
C PHE A 127 -1.61 -19.52 1.67
N ASP A 128 -1.19 -19.12 2.86
CA ASP A 128 -1.62 -19.71 4.13
C ASP A 128 -2.64 -18.77 4.82
N PRO A 129 -3.94 -19.12 4.82
CA PRO A 129 -4.98 -18.29 5.41
C PRO A 129 -4.90 -18.21 6.93
N LEU A 130 -4.33 -19.20 7.61
CA LEU A 130 -4.18 -19.20 9.07
C LEU A 130 -3.07 -18.22 9.48
N GLN A 131 -1.94 -18.28 8.79
CA GLN A 131 -0.83 -17.35 9.02
C GLN A 131 -1.25 -15.90 8.71
N TRP A 132 -1.99 -15.70 7.62
CA TRP A 132 -2.53 -14.39 7.28
C TRP A 132 -3.46 -13.83 8.36
N ARG A 133 -4.39 -14.66 8.85
CA ARG A 133 -5.32 -14.27 9.92
C ARG A 133 -4.57 -13.91 11.19
N ALA A 134 -3.58 -14.70 11.58
CA ALA A 134 -2.76 -14.42 12.76
C ALA A 134 -2.05 -13.07 12.68
N LEU A 135 -1.52 -12.68 11.50
CA LEU A 135 -0.91 -11.37 11.26
C LEU A 135 -1.92 -10.22 11.38
N VAL A 136 -3.13 -10.41 10.83
CA VAL A 136 -4.20 -9.40 10.93
C VAL A 136 -4.66 -9.24 12.37
N ASP A 137 -4.87 -10.34 13.10
CA ASP A 137 -5.28 -10.34 14.49
C ASP A 137 -4.20 -9.70 15.41
N GLU A 138 -2.92 -9.91 15.09
CA GLU A 138 -1.82 -9.23 15.78
C GLU A 138 -1.86 -7.72 15.54
N ALA A 139 -2.03 -7.30 14.27
CA ALA A 139 -2.09 -5.89 13.90
C ALA A 139 -3.31 -5.15 14.49
N GLN A 140 -4.42 -5.86 14.74
CA GLN A 140 -5.62 -5.31 15.37
C GLN A 140 -5.49 -5.15 16.89
N ARG A 141 -4.57 -5.91 17.53
CA ARG A 141 -4.34 -5.86 18.99
C ARG A 141 -3.37 -4.78 19.43
N ARG A 142 -2.62 -4.21 18.51
CA ARG A 142 -1.71 -3.09 18.76
C ARG A 142 -2.45 -1.78 18.87
#